data_a452ad14b47347c2fc899221077eace0
#
_entry.id   a452ad14b47347c2fc899221077eace0
#
_cell.length_a   1.000
_cell.length_b   1.000
_cell.length_c   1.000
_cell.angle_alpha   90.00
_cell.angle_beta   90.00
_cell.angle_gamma   90.00
#
_symmetry.space_group_name_H-M   'P 1'
#
loop_
_entity.id
_entity.type
_entity.pdbx_description
1 polymer ?
#
loop_
_entity_poly.entity_id
_entity_poly.type
_entity_poly.pdbx_seq_one_letter_code
_entity_poly.pdbx_strand_id
1 'polypeptide(L)'
;MLQIMPKEPSSRPDNSPWPTFARTYQKTSSMEEGGEYIYSTDSVNFEGTEEEKAKVTIDNSTTAEGFVADERGHVTGLKVVSVAPGENGPFTRQPGTERVLPADLVLISVGFLHPDTETILDQLPVELDGRGNIARNDKFATSQDGVFVCGDAGRGQSLVVWAIAEGRSCAAAVDEYLSKEKSELPAPIKASQRPMMLPR
;
A
#
# COMPACT_ATOMS: atom_id res chain seq x y z
N MET A 1 -16.42 1.46 8.57
CA MET A 1 -15.17 1.48 7.80
C MET A 1 -14.72 2.91 7.62
N LEU A 2 -13.47 3.22 7.98
CA LEU A 2 -12.88 4.54 7.77
C LEU A 2 -12.19 4.60 6.41
N GLN A 3 -12.33 5.72 5.70
CA GLN A 3 -11.73 5.95 4.40
C GLN A 3 -11.20 7.38 4.31
N ILE A 4 -9.92 7.52 3.99
CA ILE A 4 -9.28 8.83 3.83
C ILE A 4 -9.77 9.55 2.57
N MET A 5 -10.13 8.78 1.53
CA MET A 5 -10.67 9.32 0.29
C MET A 5 -12.06 9.94 0.50
N PRO A 6 -12.43 10.96 -0.29
CA PRO A 6 -13.81 11.45 -0.32
C PRO A 6 -14.76 10.36 -0.82
N LYS A 7 -16.05 10.55 -0.54
CA LYS A 7 -17.08 9.67 -1.07
C LYS A 7 -17.00 9.61 -2.61
N GLU A 8 -17.18 8.41 -3.14
CA GLU A 8 -17.19 8.19 -4.58
C GLU A 8 -18.28 9.06 -5.27
N PRO A 9 -18.01 9.62 -6.44
CA PRO A 9 -19.00 10.38 -7.19
C PRO A 9 -20.11 9.44 -7.69
N SER A 10 -21.35 9.93 -7.76
CA SER A 10 -22.53 9.17 -8.24
C SER A 10 -22.47 8.84 -9.74
N SER A 11 -21.61 9.52 -10.48
CA SER A 11 -21.38 9.31 -11.91
C SER A 11 -19.90 9.38 -12.23
N ARG A 12 -19.52 8.83 -13.37
CA ARG A 12 -18.15 8.88 -13.85
C ARG A 12 -17.74 10.33 -14.11
N PRO A 13 -16.59 10.79 -13.56
CA PRO A 13 -16.10 12.16 -13.80
C PRO A 13 -15.70 12.38 -15.27
N ASP A 14 -15.93 13.59 -15.79
CA ASP A 14 -15.59 13.96 -17.18
C ASP A 14 -14.07 13.88 -17.46
N ASN A 15 -13.23 14.09 -16.45
CA ASN A 15 -11.78 13.96 -16.55
C ASN A 15 -11.28 12.51 -16.55
N SER A 16 -12.17 11.54 -16.48
CA SER A 16 -11.87 10.10 -16.55
C SER A 16 -12.82 9.40 -17.52
N PRO A 17 -12.82 9.77 -18.83
CA PRO A 17 -13.74 9.22 -19.81
C PRO A 17 -13.51 7.73 -20.06
N TRP A 18 -14.54 7.03 -20.47
CA TRP A 18 -14.42 5.69 -21.00
C TRP A 18 -13.52 5.69 -22.27
N PRO A 19 -12.61 4.71 -22.49
CA PRO A 19 -12.45 3.45 -21.75
C PRO A 19 -11.38 3.48 -20.64
N THR A 20 -10.95 4.65 -20.18
CA THR A 20 -9.93 4.73 -19.14
C THR A 20 -10.43 4.20 -17.80
N PHE A 21 -9.52 3.61 -17.02
CA PHE A 21 -9.86 3.16 -15.68
C PHE A 21 -10.10 4.37 -14.77
N ALA A 22 -11.24 4.42 -14.11
CA ALA A 22 -11.57 5.53 -13.22
C ALA A 22 -10.64 5.51 -11.99
N ARG A 23 -9.96 6.64 -11.73
CA ARG A 23 -9.08 6.82 -10.57
C ARG A 23 -9.86 7.38 -9.38
N THR A 24 -10.97 6.73 -9.06
CA THR A 24 -11.80 7.07 -7.91
C THR A 24 -11.91 5.87 -7.01
N TYR A 25 -12.10 6.12 -5.73
CA TYR A 25 -12.45 5.05 -4.81
C TYR A 25 -13.72 4.36 -5.29
N GLN A 26 -13.72 3.05 -5.26
CA GLN A 26 -14.88 2.24 -5.64
C GLN A 26 -15.17 1.26 -4.51
N LYS A 27 -16.43 1.13 -4.16
CA LYS A 27 -16.88 0.06 -3.28
C LYS A 27 -16.77 -1.27 -4.00
N THR A 28 -16.22 -2.25 -3.32
CA THR A 28 -16.27 -3.65 -3.77
C THR A 28 -17.56 -4.29 -3.28
N SER A 29 -18.01 -5.37 -3.93
CA SER A 29 -19.22 -6.11 -3.53
C SER A 29 -19.18 -6.59 -2.09
N SER A 30 -18.00 -6.99 -1.59
CA SER A 30 -17.81 -7.37 -0.18
C SER A 30 -18.08 -6.24 0.81
N MET A 31 -17.96 -4.99 0.38
CA MET A 31 -18.25 -3.81 1.20
C MET A 31 -19.73 -3.41 1.18
N GLU A 32 -20.54 -4.01 0.31
CA GLU A 32 -21.98 -3.77 0.19
C GLU A 32 -22.80 -4.67 1.12
N GLU A 33 -22.19 -5.64 1.76
CA GLU A 33 -22.85 -6.59 2.68
C GLU A 33 -23.32 -5.95 3.99
N GLY A 34 -22.90 -4.72 4.26
CA GLY A 34 -23.36 -3.95 5.42
C GLY A 34 -22.27 -3.10 6.05
N GLY A 35 -22.66 -2.36 7.09
CA GLY A 35 -21.76 -1.47 7.83
C GLY A 35 -21.88 0.00 7.43
N GLU A 36 -21.28 0.87 8.23
CA GLU A 36 -21.23 2.31 8.02
C GLU A 36 -19.88 2.72 7.42
N TYR A 37 -19.92 3.68 6.48
CA TYR A 37 -18.74 4.28 5.87
C TYR A 37 -18.58 5.72 6.34
N ILE A 38 -17.39 6.03 6.84
CA ILE A 38 -16.99 7.39 7.22
C ILE A 38 -15.88 7.81 6.28
N TYR A 39 -16.18 8.75 5.39
CA TYR A 39 -15.28 9.25 4.36
C TYR A 39 -14.48 10.47 4.83
N SER A 40 -13.45 10.83 4.08
CA SER A 40 -12.59 11.99 4.34
C SER A 40 -12.12 12.04 5.81
N THR A 41 -11.71 10.90 6.33
CA THR A 41 -11.36 10.75 7.74
C THR A 41 -10.06 9.97 7.88
N ASP A 42 -9.14 10.49 8.69
CA ASP A 42 -7.86 9.88 9.04
C ASP A 42 -7.81 9.60 10.54
N SER A 43 -7.04 8.61 10.94
CA SER A 43 -6.70 8.41 12.36
C SER A 43 -5.63 9.42 12.79
N VAL A 44 -5.72 9.91 14.02
CA VAL A 44 -4.74 10.84 14.59
C VAL A 44 -4.02 10.20 15.76
N ASN A 45 -2.77 10.61 15.92
CA ASN A 45 -1.95 10.19 17.03
C ASN A 45 -2.62 10.56 18.35
N PHE A 46 -2.58 9.65 19.29
CA PHE A 46 -3.02 9.91 20.64
C PHE A 46 -1.92 10.68 21.38
N GLU A 47 -2.19 11.92 21.80
CA GLU A 47 -1.36 12.68 22.73
C GLU A 47 -1.64 12.20 24.16
N GLY A 48 -1.28 10.97 24.45
CA GLY A 48 -1.38 10.38 25.77
C GLY A 48 -0.02 10.23 26.43
N THR A 49 0.00 9.89 27.71
CA THR A 49 1.23 9.54 28.43
C THR A 49 1.83 8.24 27.82
N GLU A 50 3.13 8.03 28.00
CA GLU A 50 3.80 6.79 27.53
C GLU A 50 3.19 5.52 28.16
N GLU A 51 2.59 5.64 29.35
CA GLU A 51 1.86 4.56 30.01
C GLU A 51 0.54 4.20 29.31
N GLU A 52 -0.15 5.18 28.74
CA GLU A 52 -1.38 4.97 27.98
C GLU A 52 -1.08 4.38 26.58
N LYS A 53 0.02 4.79 25.95
CA LYS A 53 0.51 4.22 24.71
C LYS A 53 0.98 2.77 24.87
N ALA A 54 1.59 2.44 26.00
CA ALA A 54 2.11 1.09 26.30
C ALA A 54 1.02 0.04 26.58
N LYS A 55 -0.23 0.45 26.81
CA LYS A 55 -1.36 -0.46 27.10
C LYS A 55 -2.00 -1.08 25.87
N VAL A 56 -1.74 -0.56 24.69
CA VAL A 56 -2.30 -1.12 23.44
C VAL A 56 -1.31 -2.09 22.83
N THR A 57 -1.59 -3.38 22.92
CA THR A 57 -0.80 -4.43 22.26
C THR A 57 -1.21 -4.47 20.80
N ILE A 58 -0.29 -4.04 19.91
CA ILE A 58 -0.43 -4.22 18.47
C ILE A 58 0.58 -5.28 18.05
N ASP A 59 0.08 -6.29 17.37
CA ASP A 59 0.91 -7.31 16.78
C ASP A 59 1.67 -6.70 15.60
N ASN A 60 3.00 -6.59 15.72
CA ASN A 60 3.99 -6.16 14.73
C ASN A 60 3.89 -4.75 14.10
N SER A 61 4.72 -3.86 14.59
CA SER A 61 5.34 -2.72 13.87
C SER A 61 4.45 -1.53 13.45
N THR A 62 3.22 -1.42 13.90
CA THR A 62 2.41 -0.22 13.65
C THR A 62 2.30 0.58 14.93
N THR A 63 2.76 1.83 14.89
CA THR A 63 2.67 2.76 16.02
C THR A 63 1.20 2.88 16.43
N ALA A 64 0.90 2.56 17.68
CA ALA A 64 -0.45 2.57 18.28
C ALA A 64 -0.98 3.98 18.55
N GLU A 65 -0.68 4.90 17.67
CA GLU A 65 -1.04 6.30 17.78
C GLU A 65 -2.47 6.46 17.27
N GLY A 66 -3.40 6.74 18.17
CA GLY A 66 -4.81 6.97 17.83
C GLY A 66 -5.82 6.02 18.44
N PHE A 67 -5.37 5.00 19.15
CA PHE A 67 -6.28 4.11 19.87
C PHE A 67 -6.58 4.63 21.27
N VAL A 68 -7.82 4.44 21.72
CA VAL A 68 -8.25 4.66 23.11
C VAL A 68 -8.42 3.29 23.74
N ALA A 69 -7.82 3.09 24.91
CA ALA A 69 -7.88 1.82 25.65
C ALA A 69 -8.44 1.98 27.04
N ASP A 70 -9.00 0.90 27.60
CA ASP A 70 -9.38 0.80 29.00
C ASP A 70 -8.17 0.50 29.92
N GLU A 71 -8.41 0.41 31.23
CA GLU A 71 -7.36 0.11 32.22
C GLU A 71 -6.70 -1.26 32.03
N ARG A 72 -7.33 -2.16 31.25
CA ARG A 72 -6.84 -3.51 30.93
C ARG A 72 -6.09 -3.56 29.60
N GLY A 73 -6.03 -2.44 28.86
CA GLY A 73 -5.40 -2.36 27.56
C GLY A 73 -6.28 -2.81 26.40
N HIS A 74 -7.59 -3.02 26.60
CA HIS A 74 -8.51 -3.32 25.51
C HIS A 74 -8.89 -2.03 24.79
N VAL A 75 -8.95 -2.08 23.46
CA VAL A 75 -9.40 -0.96 22.63
C VAL A 75 -10.86 -0.63 22.97
N THR A 76 -11.13 0.63 23.25
CA THR A 76 -12.48 1.17 23.50
C THR A 76 -12.88 2.24 22.48
N GLY A 77 -11.93 2.67 21.64
CA GLY A 77 -12.20 3.67 20.62
C GLY A 77 -11.01 3.98 19.72
N LEU A 78 -11.29 4.70 18.66
CA LEU A 78 -10.31 5.22 17.72
C LEU A 78 -10.48 6.74 17.60
N LYS A 79 -9.41 7.49 17.85
CA LYS A 79 -9.38 8.94 17.65
C LYS A 79 -9.19 9.26 16.18
N VAL A 80 -10.06 10.07 15.62
CA VAL A 80 -10.08 10.42 14.21
C VAL A 80 -10.22 11.92 14.00
N VAL A 81 -9.79 12.38 12.83
CA VAL A 81 -9.90 13.77 12.37
C VAL A 81 -10.43 13.80 10.93
N SER A 82 -11.20 14.82 10.60
CA SER A 82 -11.61 15.04 9.21
C SER A 82 -10.42 15.54 8.38
N VAL A 83 -10.40 15.13 7.12
CA VAL A 83 -9.37 15.58 6.15
C VAL A 83 -10.02 16.19 4.92
N ALA A 84 -9.32 17.12 4.28
CA ALA A 84 -9.68 17.69 2.99
C ALA A 84 -8.53 17.49 1.98
N PRO A 85 -8.78 17.59 0.67
CA PRO A 85 -7.70 17.59 -0.33
C PRO A 85 -6.67 18.66 0.00
N GLY A 86 -5.39 18.31 -0.01
CA GLY A 86 -4.29 19.23 0.32
C GLY A 86 -3.77 19.95 -0.92
N GLU A 87 -3.30 21.18 -0.75
CA GLU A 87 -2.65 21.94 -1.83
C GLU A 87 -1.25 21.39 -2.18
N ASN A 88 -0.49 20.95 -1.15
CA ASN A 88 0.89 20.48 -1.30
C ASN A 88 1.07 18.98 -0.93
N GLY A 89 -0.01 18.25 -0.83
CA GLY A 89 -0.03 16.82 -0.44
C GLY A 89 -1.39 16.21 -0.69
N PRO A 90 -1.53 14.89 -0.49
CA PRO A 90 -2.79 14.22 -0.80
C PRO A 90 -3.94 14.70 0.07
N PHE A 91 -3.67 15.01 1.37
CA PHE A 91 -4.70 15.41 2.33
C PHE A 91 -4.14 16.35 3.39
N THR A 92 -5.00 17.25 3.88
CA THR A 92 -4.73 18.15 5.01
C THR A 92 -5.74 17.85 6.13
N ARG A 93 -5.25 17.60 7.35
CA ARG A 93 -6.08 17.44 8.55
C ARG A 93 -6.76 18.74 8.90
N GLN A 94 -8.00 18.66 9.33
CA GLN A 94 -8.80 19.83 9.74
C GLN A 94 -8.82 19.93 11.28
N PRO A 95 -8.03 20.84 11.88
CA PRO A 95 -7.99 21.01 13.32
C PRO A 95 -9.37 21.37 13.89
N GLY A 96 -9.69 20.86 15.07
CA GLY A 96 -10.97 21.07 15.74
C GLY A 96 -12.09 20.15 15.27
N THR A 97 -11.78 19.14 14.42
CA THR A 97 -12.73 18.10 14.01
C THR A 97 -12.40 16.73 14.62
N GLU A 98 -11.48 16.70 15.57
CA GLU A 98 -11.07 15.50 16.28
C GLU A 98 -12.25 14.94 17.07
N ARG A 99 -12.43 13.62 16.97
CA ARG A 99 -13.44 12.88 17.72
C ARG A 99 -13.00 11.46 17.96
N VAL A 100 -13.58 10.84 18.97
CA VAL A 100 -13.37 9.41 19.26
C VAL A 100 -14.57 8.63 18.71
N LEU A 101 -14.28 7.61 17.91
CA LEU A 101 -15.27 6.63 17.47
C LEU A 101 -15.20 5.43 18.42
N PRO A 102 -16.29 5.03 19.08
CA PRO A 102 -16.32 3.82 19.90
C PRO A 102 -15.97 2.59 19.06
N ALA A 103 -15.09 1.73 19.55
CA ALA A 103 -14.69 0.50 18.88
C ALA A 103 -14.15 -0.52 19.88
N ASP A 104 -14.62 -1.75 19.78
CA ASP A 104 -14.12 -2.89 20.56
C ASP A 104 -13.01 -3.63 19.81
N LEU A 105 -12.90 -3.42 18.49
CA LEU A 105 -11.88 -3.97 17.62
C LEU A 105 -11.60 -2.99 16.48
N VAL A 106 -10.32 -2.76 16.18
CA VAL A 106 -9.88 -1.98 15.02
C VAL A 106 -9.00 -2.85 14.12
N LEU A 107 -9.40 -3.00 12.87
CA LEU A 107 -8.64 -3.71 11.85
C LEU A 107 -7.97 -2.69 10.93
N ILE A 108 -6.64 -2.74 10.88
CA ILE A 108 -5.84 -1.87 10.01
C ILE A 108 -5.73 -2.52 8.62
N SER A 109 -6.23 -1.81 7.61
CA SER A 109 -6.24 -2.26 6.21
C SER A 109 -5.80 -1.14 5.27
N VAL A 110 -4.61 -0.59 5.52
CA VAL A 110 -4.06 0.58 4.81
C VAL A 110 -3.10 0.20 3.67
N GLY A 111 -3.03 -1.07 3.31
CA GLY A 111 -2.09 -1.61 2.34
C GLY A 111 -0.75 -1.98 2.99
N PHE A 112 0.28 -2.10 2.16
CA PHE A 112 1.62 -2.46 2.60
C PHE A 112 2.60 -1.38 2.16
N LEU A 113 3.69 -1.18 2.87
CA LEU A 113 4.73 -0.21 2.52
C LEU A 113 5.71 -0.80 1.50
N HIS A 114 6.25 -1.97 1.80
CA HIS A 114 7.25 -2.71 1.03
C HIS A 114 7.28 -4.18 1.51
N PRO A 115 8.03 -5.09 0.89
CA PRO A 115 8.27 -6.42 1.42
C PRO A 115 8.87 -6.38 2.83
N ASP A 116 8.71 -7.45 3.59
CA ASP A 116 9.50 -7.66 4.83
C ASP A 116 10.96 -7.84 4.44
N THR A 117 11.71 -6.74 4.56
CA THR A 117 13.10 -6.68 4.12
C THR A 117 14.09 -7.14 5.20
N GLU A 118 13.71 -7.12 6.47
CA GLU A 118 14.61 -7.54 7.55
C GLU A 118 15.02 -9.00 7.37
N THR A 119 14.05 -9.90 7.26
CA THR A 119 14.32 -11.33 7.04
C THR A 119 15.03 -11.63 5.72
N ILE A 120 14.74 -10.84 4.66
CA ILE A 120 15.35 -11.04 3.34
C ILE A 120 16.82 -10.59 3.38
N LEU A 121 17.12 -9.42 3.94
CA LEU A 121 18.47 -8.86 3.98
C LEU A 121 19.44 -9.65 4.87
N ASP A 122 18.94 -10.30 5.92
CA ASP A 122 19.73 -11.20 6.75
C ASP A 122 20.25 -12.42 5.97
N GLN A 123 19.56 -12.84 4.92
CA GLN A 123 19.90 -14.02 4.13
C GLN A 123 20.49 -13.69 2.76
N LEU A 124 20.07 -12.57 2.15
CA LEU A 124 20.48 -12.12 0.84
C LEU A 124 20.83 -10.63 0.87
N PRO A 125 22.09 -10.25 0.70
CA PRO A 125 22.54 -8.85 0.75
C PRO A 125 22.19 -8.10 -0.55
N VAL A 126 20.89 -7.97 -0.84
CA VAL A 126 20.39 -7.22 -1.99
C VAL A 126 20.16 -5.76 -1.65
N GLU A 127 20.33 -4.86 -2.62
CA GLU A 127 20.05 -3.45 -2.46
C GLU A 127 18.54 -3.19 -2.50
N LEU A 128 18.10 -2.13 -1.80
CA LEU A 128 16.72 -1.66 -1.83
C LEU A 128 16.61 -0.36 -2.65
N ASP A 129 15.45 -0.13 -3.24
CA ASP A 129 15.11 1.15 -3.86
C ASP A 129 14.72 2.20 -2.81
N GLY A 130 14.53 3.46 -3.24
CA GLY A 130 14.15 4.55 -2.34
C GLY A 130 12.75 4.41 -1.68
N ARG A 131 12.02 3.33 -1.96
CA ARG A 131 10.72 3.00 -1.37
C ARG A 131 10.75 1.72 -0.53
N GLY A 132 11.93 1.13 -0.35
CA GLY A 132 12.11 -0.10 0.41
C GLY A 132 11.79 -1.39 -0.37
N ASN A 133 11.57 -1.33 -1.68
CA ASN A 133 11.45 -2.54 -2.50
C ASN A 133 12.84 -3.03 -2.91
N ILE A 134 12.97 -4.30 -3.28
CA ILE A 134 14.24 -4.85 -3.75
C ILE A 134 14.61 -4.19 -5.08
N ALA A 135 15.77 -3.53 -5.12
CA ALA A 135 16.28 -2.86 -6.32
C ALA A 135 16.64 -3.87 -7.42
N ARG A 136 16.39 -3.48 -8.68
CA ARG A 136 16.60 -4.34 -9.84
C ARG A 136 16.85 -3.53 -11.11
N ASN A 137 17.50 -4.14 -12.07
CA ASN A 137 17.65 -3.59 -13.42
C ASN A 137 16.48 -3.97 -14.34
N ASP A 138 16.53 -3.54 -15.61
CA ASP A 138 15.49 -3.82 -16.62
C ASP A 138 15.32 -5.31 -16.96
N LYS A 139 16.29 -6.16 -16.61
CA LYS A 139 16.24 -7.61 -16.73
C LYS A 139 15.89 -8.31 -15.40
N PHE A 140 15.31 -7.61 -14.47
CA PHE A 140 14.89 -8.14 -13.17
C PHE A 140 16.02 -8.64 -12.25
N ALA A 141 17.29 -8.50 -12.66
CA ALA A 141 18.44 -8.88 -11.83
C ALA A 141 18.65 -7.87 -10.71
N THR A 142 18.93 -8.36 -9.50
CA THR A 142 19.28 -7.57 -8.32
C THR A 142 20.76 -7.21 -8.29
N SER A 143 21.23 -6.55 -7.22
CA SER A 143 22.66 -6.31 -6.95
C SER A 143 23.44 -7.59 -6.68
N GLN A 144 22.76 -8.68 -6.27
CA GLN A 144 23.39 -9.97 -6.00
C GLN A 144 23.32 -10.86 -7.25
N ASP A 145 24.47 -11.37 -7.71
CA ASP A 145 24.55 -12.23 -8.88
C ASP A 145 23.70 -13.51 -8.73
N GLY A 146 22.95 -13.87 -9.78
CA GLY A 146 22.05 -15.01 -9.78
C GLY A 146 20.73 -14.81 -9.04
N VAL A 147 20.49 -13.63 -8.45
CA VAL A 147 19.25 -13.30 -7.75
C VAL A 147 18.41 -12.33 -8.59
N PHE A 148 17.16 -12.71 -8.82
CA PHE A 148 16.19 -11.94 -9.60
C PHE A 148 14.96 -11.63 -8.77
N VAL A 149 14.31 -10.50 -9.05
CA VAL A 149 13.09 -10.10 -8.36
C VAL A 149 12.04 -9.54 -9.31
N CYS A 150 10.80 -10.00 -9.18
CA CYS A 150 9.66 -9.54 -9.98
C CYS A 150 8.40 -9.38 -9.10
N GLY A 151 7.35 -8.80 -9.66
CA GLY A 151 6.11 -8.53 -8.96
C GLY A 151 6.27 -7.50 -7.84
N ASP A 152 5.45 -7.61 -6.82
CA ASP A 152 5.34 -6.62 -5.75
C ASP A 152 6.65 -6.41 -4.98
N ALA A 153 7.47 -7.44 -4.83
CA ALA A 153 8.73 -7.35 -4.11
C ALA A 153 9.74 -6.37 -4.76
N GLY A 154 9.71 -6.20 -6.08
CA GLY A 154 10.60 -5.29 -6.78
C GLY A 154 9.91 -4.07 -7.39
N ARG A 155 8.60 -4.16 -7.66
CA ARG A 155 7.80 -3.06 -8.23
C ARG A 155 7.14 -2.18 -7.16
N GLY A 156 6.92 -2.72 -5.99
CA GLY A 156 5.91 -2.27 -5.04
C GLY A 156 4.54 -2.83 -5.43
N GLN A 157 3.57 -2.71 -4.56
CA GLN A 157 2.24 -3.26 -4.75
C GLN A 157 1.61 -2.79 -6.05
N SER A 158 1.06 -3.75 -6.79
CA SER A 158 0.43 -3.48 -8.08
C SER A 158 -0.66 -4.52 -8.39
N LEU A 159 -1.23 -4.43 -9.58
CA LEU A 159 -2.23 -5.40 -10.02
C LEU A 159 -1.58 -6.75 -10.34
N VAL A 160 -2.33 -7.83 -10.10
CA VAL A 160 -1.89 -9.21 -10.39
C VAL A 160 -1.45 -9.41 -11.84
N VAL A 161 -2.06 -8.70 -12.80
CA VAL A 161 -1.67 -8.76 -14.21
C VAL A 161 -0.24 -8.26 -14.45
N TRP A 162 0.24 -7.29 -13.65
CA TRP A 162 1.62 -6.83 -13.69
C TRP A 162 2.57 -7.87 -13.11
N ALA A 163 2.20 -8.49 -12.00
CA ALA A 163 3.00 -9.56 -11.39
C ALA A 163 3.17 -10.75 -12.35
N ILE A 164 2.11 -11.15 -13.05
CA ILE A 164 2.16 -12.20 -14.08
C ILE A 164 3.06 -11.81 -15.25
N ALA A 165 2.90 -10.59 -15.78
CA ALA A 165 3.70 -10.11 -16.91
C ALA A 165 5.19 -10.00 -16.53
N GLU A 166 5.52 -9.50 -15.35
CA GLU A 166 6.89 -9.45 -14.84
C GLU A 166 7.45 -10.83 -14.58
N GLY A 167 6.69 -11.75 -14.01
CA GLY A 167 7.13 -13.14 -13.80
C GLY A 167 7.54 -13.81 -15.11
N ARG A 168 6.76 -13.61 -16.18
CA ARG A 168 7.10 -14.14 -17.52
C ARG A 168 8.38 -13.51 -18.07
N SER A 169 8.54 -12.20 -17.96
CA SER A 169 9.74 -11.50 -18.42
C SER A 169 10.97 -11.84 -17.58
N CYS A 170 10.79 -12.01 -16.28
CA CYS A 170 11.83 -12.45 -15.36
C CYS A 170 12.29 -13.88 -15.69
N ALA A 171 11.37 -14.78 -15.99
CA ALA A 171 11.72 -16.13 -16.42
C ALA A 171 12.59 -16.13 -17.69
N ALA A 172 12.28 -15.27 -18.68
CA ALA A 172 13.12 -15.11 -19.85
C ALA A 172 14.53 -14.59 -19.51
N ALA A 173 14.62 -13.64 -18.55
CA ALA A 173 15.91 -13.13 -18.11
C ALA A 173 16.75 -14.18 -17.35
N VAL A 174 16.11 -15.02 -16.53
CA VAL A 174 16.75 -16.15 -15.86
C VAL A 174 17.24 -17.19 -16.87
N ASP A 175 16.45 -17.51 -17.89
CA ASP A 175 16.83 -18.41 -18.97
C ASP A 175 18.05 -17.88 -19.73
N GLU A 176 18.08 -16.58 -20.10
CA GLU A 176 19.28 -15.95 -20.69
C GLU A 176 20.50 -16.01 -19.75
N TYR A 177 20.29 -15.81 -18.46
CA TYR A 177 21.38 -15.87 -17.47
C TYR A 177 22.00 -17.27 -17.38
N LEU A 178 21.17 -18.30 -17.39
CA LEU A 178 21.61 -19.71 -17.26
C LEU A 178 22.20 -20.26 -18.56
N SER A 179 21.52 -20.05 -19.70
CA SER A 179 21.95 -20.59 -21.01
C SER A 179 23.10 -19.81 -21.61
N LYS A 180 23.28 -18.53 -21.23
CA LYS A 180 24.16 -17.54 -21.87
C LYS A 180 23.77 -17.22 -23.32
N GLU A 181 22.58 -17.60 -23.72
CA GLU A 181 22.00 -17.35 -25.04
C GLU A 181 20.75 -16.49 -24.91
N LYS A 182 20.29 -15.92 -26.01
CA LYS A 182 19.03 -15.16 -26.02
C LYS A 182 17.86 -16.11 -25.77
N SER A 183 17.03 -15.78 -24.78
CA SER A 183 15.84 -16.58 -24.48
C SER A 183 14.78 -16.48 -25.58
N GLU A 184 14.13 -17.61 -25.88
CA GLU A 184 12.93 -17.67 -26.71
C GLU A 184 11.64 -17.52 -25.91
N LEU A 185 11.73 -17.43 -24.58
CA LEU A 185 10.57 -17.24 -23.73
C LEU A 185 9.96 -15.85 -23.90
N PRO A 186 8.64 -15.72 -23.74
CA PRO A 186 7.97 -14.41 -23.84
C PRO A 186 8.43 -13.45 -22.74
N ALA A 187 8.89 -12.28 -23.15
CA ALA A 187 9.25 -11.18 -22.25
C ALA A 187 8.35 -9.95 -22.51
N PRO A 188 7.09 -9.94 -22.04
CA PRO A 188 6.10 -8.95 -22.44
C PRO A 188 6.42 -7.53 -21.95
N ILE A 189 7.18 -7.38 -20.87
CA ILE A 189 7.50 -6.07 -20.28
C ILE A 189 8.92 -6.01 -19.72
N LYS A 190 9.45 -4.80 -19.56
CA LYS A 190 10.68 -4.51 -18.79
C LYS A 190 10.34 -4.10 -17.36
N ALA A 191 11.28 -4.27 -16.43
CA ALA A 191 11.10 -3.88 -15.04
C ALA A 191 10.79 -2.37 -14.86
N SER A 192 11.35 -1.51 -15.71
CA SER A 192 11.11 -0.06 -15.69
C SER A 192 9.76 0.37 -16.24
N GLN A 193 9.04 -0.49 -16.98
CA GLN A 193 7.74 -0.12 -17.52
C GLN A 193 6.71 0.17 -16.42
N ARG A 194 5.98 1.25 -16.61
CA ARG A 194 4.87 1.69 -15.77
C ARG A 194 3.55 1.59 -16.54
N PRO A 195 2.39 1.41 -15.85
CA PRO A 195 1.11 1.56 -16.51
C PRO A 195 1.07 2.86 -17.31
N MET A 196 0.52 2.83 -18.51
CA MET A 196 0.25 4.07 -19.22
C MET A 196 -0.67 4.94 -18.36
N MET A 197 -0.10 6.02 -17.86
CA MET A 197 -0.88 7.07 -17.26
C MET A 197 -1.26 8.02 -18.39
N LEU A 198 -2.56 8.25 -18.59
CA LEU A 198 -2.96 9.36 -19.43
C LEU A 198 -2.34 10.64 -18.85
N PRO A 199 -1.84 11.56 -19.70
CA PRO A 199 -1.40 12.86 -19.21
C PRO A 199 -2.52 13.52 -18.40
N ARG A 200 -2.12 14.19 -17.33
CA ARG A 200 -3.05 14.97 -16.48
C ARG A 200 -3.49 16.22 -17.22
#